data_8c068e5c27828105c4b525988f9e29b3
#
_entry.id   8c068e5c27828105c4b525988f9e29b3
#
_cell.length_a   1.000
_cell.length_b   1.000
_cell.length_c   1.000
_cell.angle_alpha   90.00
_cell.angle_beta   90.00
_cell.angle_gamma   90.00
#
_symmetry.space_group_name_H-M   'P 1'
#
loop_
_entity.id
_entity.type
_entity.pdbx_description
1 polymer ?
#
loop_
_entity_poly.entity_id
_entity_poly.type
_entity_poly.pdbx_seq_one_letter_code
_entity_poly.pdbx_strand_id
1 'polypeptide(L)'
;MKMGLAALIALLAGAAAAGEPCREMRHEGLRHVVCEARAGDDLRLFLNAPDGTPFGSFGRIDAALAAEGAALEFAMNAGMYHADRRPVGLYVEAGEEAARLVTSAGPGNFGMLPNGVFCIGQDGFAVIESRRFAEDRPACRHATQSGPMLLVAGEVHPRFIPGSTSRYLRNGVGVSPDGGTAYFVISRGRVNFDGFARFFRDALGVRDALYLDGNISRLHAPGLGRSDAGLPMGPVVGLVAPR
;
A
#
# COMPACT_ATOMS: atom_id res chain seq x y z
N MET A 1 -52.63 -43.54 0.43
CA MET A 1 -51.88 -42.46 -0.25
C MET A 1 -51.38 -41.48 0.82
N LYS A 2 -50.05 -41.52 1.13
CA LYS A 2 -49.39 -40.58 2.06
C LYS A 2 -48.53 -39.66 1.24
N MET A 3 -48.91 -38.39 1.13
CA MET A 3 -48.08 -37.35 0.50
C MET A 3 -47.07 -36.84 1.50
N GLY A 4 -45.79 -37.09 1.22
CA GLY A 4 -44.69 -36.53 1.99
C GLY A 4 -44.40 -35.09 1.54
N LEU A 5 -44.45 -34.16 2.46
CA LEU A 5 -44.09 -32.74 2.26
C LEU A 5 -42.55 -32.61 2.41
N ALA A 6 -41.86 -32.38 1.31
CA ALA A 6 -40.42 -32.07 1.34
C ALA A 6 -40.22 -30.59 1.69
N ALA A 7 -39.65 -30.31 2.85
CA ALA A 7 -39.28 -28.96 3.24
C ALA A 7 -37.96 -28.58 2.55
N LEU A 8 -38.00 -27.54 1.72
CA LEU A 8 -36.82 -26.93 1.08
C LEU A 8 -36.17 -25.98 2.08
N ILE A 9 -35.03 -26.36 2.64
CA ILE A 9 -34.22 -25.49 3.50
C ILE A 9 -33.36 -24.61 2.57
N ALA A 10 -33.72 -23.35 2.44
CA ALA A 10 -32.87 -22.34 1.77
C ALA A 10 -31.73 -21.97 2.72
N LEU A 11 -30.49 -22.36 2.40
CA LEU A 11 -29.30 -21.83 3.04
C LEU A 11 -29.12 -20.36 2.59
N LEU A 12 -29.45 -19.43 3.46
CA LEU A 12 -29.03 -18.05 3.36
C LEU A 12 -27.53 -18.00 3.71
N ALA A 13 -26.67 -17.95 2.70
CA ALA A 13 -25.26 -17.58 2.89
C ALA A 13 -25.25 -16.10 3.31
N GLY A 14 -25.13 -15.84 4.61
CA GLY A 14 -24.90 -14.51 5.13
C GLY A 14 -23.53 -14.01 4.63
N ALA A 15 -23.51 -12.98 3.80
CA ALA A 15 -22.30 -12.22 3.53
C ALA A 15 -21.82 -11.66 4.87
N ALA A 16 -20.67 -12.13 5.35
CA ALA A 16 -19.99 -11.52 6.48
C ALA A 16 -19.72 -10.07 6.08
N ALA A 17 -20.26 -9.11 6.83
CA ALA A 17 -19.91 -7.71 6.65
C ALA A 17 -18.38 -7.61 6.79
N ALA A 18 -17.70 -7.21 5.71
CA ALA A 18 -16.29 -6.93 5.75
C ALA A 18 -16.10 -5.82 6.79
N GLY A 19 -15.28 -6.08 7.82
CA GLY A 19 -14.96 -5.07 8.83
C GLY A 19 -14.23 -3.90 8.17
N GLU A 20 -14.30 -2.72 8.81
CA GLU A 20 -13.58 -1.53 8.35
C GLU A 20 -12.11 -1.87 8.01
N PRO A 21 -11.62 -1.56 6.78
CA PRO A 21 -10.28 -1.96 6.36
C PRO A 21 -9.16 -1.25 7.13
N CYS A 22 -9.47 -0.14 7.80
CA CYS A 22 -8.50 0.69 8.50
C CYS A 22 -8.79 0.77 10.00
N ARG A 23 -7.73 0.68 10.83
CA ARG A 23 -7.82 0.86 12.29
C ARG A 23 -6.62 1.60 12.86
N GLU A 24 -6.79 2.21 14.02
CA GLU A 24 -5.68 2.75 14.79
C GLU A 24 -5.00 1.65 15.60
N MET A 25 -3.67 1.69 15.63
CA MET A 25 -2.83 0.83 16.47
C MET A 25 -1.79 1.64 17.22
N ARG A 26 -1.42 1.16 18.42
CA ARG A 26 -0.33 1.73 19.23
C ARG A 26 0.81 0.74 19.38
N HIS A 27 2.02 1.23 19.23
CA HIS A 27 3.24 0.46 19.49
C HIS A 27 4.31 1.39 20.04
N GLU A 28 4.96 1.00 21.14
CA GLU A 28 6.00 1.80 21.83
C GLU A 28 5.59 3.28 22.04
N GLY A 29 4.35 3.51 22.48
CA GLY A 29 3.82 4.85 22.73
C GLY A 29 3.44 5.66 21.49
N LEU A 30 3.76 5.18 20.28
CA LEU A 30 3.45 5.82 19.01
C LEU A 30 2.12 5.31 18.43
N ARG A 31 1.36 6.20 17.79
CA ARG A 31 0.10 5.85 17.12
C ARG A 31 0.29 5.74 15.61
N HIS A 32 -0.31 4.72 15.04
CA HIS A 32 -0.32 4.46 13.59
C HIS A 32 -1.76 4.18 13.14
N VAL A 33 -2.05 4.47 11.88
CA VAL A 33 -3.22 3.90 11.19
C VAL A 33 -2.72 2.79 10.31
N VAL A 34 -3.37 1.63 10.39
CA VAL A 34 -3.11 0.45 9.57
C VAL A 34 -4.35 0.18 8.75
N CYS A 35 -4.20 0.13 7.42
CA CYS A 35 -5.22 -0.31 6.50
C CYS A 35 -4.81 -1.65 5.88
N GLU A 36 -5.73 -2.58 5.75
CA GLU A 36 -5.50 -3.92 5.22
C GLU A 36 -6.19 -4.11 3.88
N ALA A 37 -5.49 -4.75 2.95
CA ALA A 37 -6.07 -5.33 1.76
C ALA A 37 -5.74 -6.82 1.74
N ARG A 38 -6.69 -7.67 1.35
CA ARG A 38 -6.54 -9.12 1.27
C ARG A 38 -6.40 -9.57 -0.17
N ALA A 39 -5.76 -10.70 -0.38
CA ALA A 39 -5.73 -11.34 -1.69
C ALA A 39 -7.16 -11.53 -2.23
N GLY A 40 -7.40 -11.10 -3.46
CA GLY A 40 -8.72 -11.07 -4.07
C GLY A 40 -9.46 -9.73 -3.96
N ASP A 41 -9.04 -8.83 -3.08
CA ASP A 41 -9.57 -7.47 -3.02
C ASP A 41 -9.15 -6.66 -4.26
N ASP A 42 -9.96 -5.67 -4.62
CA ASP A 42 -9.68 -4.78 -5.75
C ASP A 42 -8.74 -3.64 -5.34
N LEU A 43 -7.48 -4.03 -5.07
CA LEU A 43 -6.40 -3.09 -4.79
C LEU A 43 -5.77 -2.63 -6.11
N ARG A 44 -5.76 -1.32 -6.35
CA ARG A 44 -5.26 -0.70 -7.58
C ARG A 44 -4.19 0.35 -7.31
N LEU A 45 -3.37 0.61 -8.34
CA LEU A 45 -2.57 1.83 -8.43
C LEU A 45 -3.27 2.84 -9.34
N PHE A 46 -3.04 4.13 -9.06
CA PHE A 46 -3.58 5.25 -9.80
C PHE A 46 -2.50 6.30 -10.01
N LEU A 47 -2.23 6.67 -11.26
CA LEU A 47 -1.31 7.75 -11.60
C LEU A 47 -2.00 8.85 -12.39
N ASN A 48 -2.51 8.51 -13.57
CA ASN A 48 -3.12 9.45 -14.49
C ASN A 48 -4.60 9.16 -14.71
N ALA A 49 -5.39 10.22 -14.86
CA ALA A 49 -6.75 10.15 -15.35
C ALA A 49 -6.78 9.75 -16.84
N PRO A 50 -7.93 9.37 -17.41
CA PRO A 50 -8.05 8.98 -18.81
C PRO A 50 -7.58 10.04 -19.84
N ASP A 51 -7.57 11.32 -19.43
CA ASP A 51 -7.06 12.43 -20.23
C ASP A 51 -5.52 12.58 -20.19
N GLY A 52 -4.83 11.69 -19.49
CA GLY A 52 -3.37 11.68 -19.32
C GLY A 52 -2.86 12.62 -18.23
N THR A 53 -3.71 13.42 -17.57
CA THR A 53 -3.28 14.27 -16.47
C THR A 53 -3.16 13.50 -15.15
N PRO A 54 -2.18 13.82 -14.28
CA PRO A 54 -2.09 13.16 -12.98
C PRO A 54 -3.37 13.34 -12.16
N PHE A 55 -3.85 12.28 -11.51
CA PHE A 55 -4.96 12.39 -10.56
C PHE A 55 -4.66 13.40 -9.45
N GLY A 56 -3.50 13.33 -8.86
CA GLY A 56 -2.98 14.29 -7.90
C GLY A 56 -3.71 14.35 -6.56
N SER A 57 -4.92 13.82 -6.45
CA SER A 57 -5.69 13.80 -5.20
C SER A 57 -6.65 12.61 -5.11
N PHE A 58 -6.96 12.19 -3.89
CA PHE A 58 -7.94 11.12 -3.64
C PHE A 58 -9.33 11.47 -4.19
N GLY A 59 -9.76 12.73 -4.04
CA GLY A 59 -11.08 13.15 -4.53
C GLY A 59 -11.23 13.06 -6.05
N ARG A 60 -10.17 13.27 -6.83
CA ARG A 60 -10.23 13.06 -8.30
C ARG A 60 -10.30 11.59 -8.68
N ILE A 61 -9.59 10.72 -7.94
CA ILE A 61 -9.70 9.26 -8.11
C ILE A 61 -11.11 8.80 -7.76
N ASP A 62 -11.63 9.22 -6.62
CA ASP A 62 -12.96 8.84 -6.14
C ASP A 62 -14.09 9.35 -7.07
N ALA A 63 -13.92 10.54 -7.66
CA ALA A 63 -14.84 11.05 -8.67
C ALA A 63 -14.81 10.23 -9.97
N ALA A 64 -13.63 9.72 -10.39
CA ALA A 64 -13.52 8.84 -11.55
C ALA A 64 -14.15 7.47 -11.27
N LEU A 65 -13.89 6.88 -10.10
CA LEU A 65 -14.48 5.61 -9.67
C LEU A 65 -16.00 5.70 -9.53
N ALA A 66 -16.55 6.86 -9.18
CA ALA A 66 -17.99 7.06 -9.10
C ALA A 66 -18.70 6.80 -10.44
N ALA A 67 -18.06 7.10 -11.57
CA ALA A 67 -18.60 6.79 -12.90
C ALA A 67 -18.65 5.27 -13.17
N GLU A 68 -17.85 4.48 -12.43
CA GLU A 68 -17.83 3.02 -12.46
C GLU A 68 -18.77 2.39 -11.40
N GLY A 69 -19.48 3.20 -10.61
CA GLY A 69 -20.29 2.72 -9.48
C GLY A 69 -19.45 2.25 -8.29
N ALA A 70 -18.20 2.75 -8.17
CA ALA A 70 -17.25 2.34 -7.15
C ALA A 70 -16.75 3.55 -6.33
N ALA A 71 -16.04 3.26 -5.23
CA ALA A 71 -15.44 4.25 -4.35
C ALA A 71 -14.15 3.72 -3.73
N LEU A 72 -13.32 4.63 -3.21
CA LEU A 72 -12.18 4.27 -2.39
C LEU A 72 -12.62 3.92 -0.95
N GLU A 73 -12.34 2.71 -0.50
CA GLU A 73 -12.46 2.34 0.91
C GLU A 73 -11.28 2.90 1.73
N PHE A 74 -10.08 2.81 1.17
CA PHE A 74 -8.93 3.60 1.60
C PHE A 74 -8.01 3.88 0.42
N ALA A 75 -7.18 4.92 0.56
CA ALA A 75 -6.06 5.16 -0.35
C ALA A 75 -4.93 5.90 0.36
N MET A 76 -3.69 5.68 -0.11
CA MET A 76 -2.54 6.44 0.34
C MET A 76 -1.58 6.68 -0.83
N ASN A 77 -0.68 7.67 -0.69
CA ASN A 77 0.38 7.84 -1.68
C ASN A 77 1.24 6.57 -1.75
N ALA A 78 1.58 6.16 -2.97
CA ALA A 78 2.41 5.00 -3.26
C ALA A 78 3.90 5.38 -3.36
N GLY A 79 4.63 4.83 -4.33
CA GLY A 79 6.06 5.05 -4.49
C GLY A 79 6.45 6.49 -4.81
N MET A 80 7.72 6.80 -4.63
CA MET A 80 8.28 8.14 -4.83
C MET A 80 8.18 8.62 -6.27
N TYR A 81 8.05 9.95 -6.44
CA TYR A 81 7.83 10.58 -7.73
C TYR A 81 8.61 11.90 -7.87
N HIS A 82 8.84 12.29 -9.11
CA HIS A 82 9.46 13.57 -9.49
C HIS A 82 8.51 14.76 -9.33
N ALA A 83 9.03 15.99 -9.48
CA ALA A 83 8.22 17.20 -9.38
C ALA A 83 7.05 17.24 -10.40
N ASP A 84 7.20 16.59 -11.54
CA ASP A 84 6.19 16.44 -12.59
C ASP A 84 5.22 15.26 -12.35
N ARG A 85 5.29 14.62 -11.19
CA ARG A 85 4.49 13.47 -10.73
C ARG A 85 4.84 12.13 -11.36
N ARG A 86 5.80 12.05 -12.28
CA ARG A 86 6.26 10.76 -12.81
C ARG A 86 6.95 9.92 -11.75
N PRO A 87 6.72 8.59 -11.69
CA PRO A 87 7.39 7.69 -10.76
C PRO A 87 8.92 7.76 -10.91
N VAL A 88 9.66 7.65 -9.79
CA VAL A 88 11.13 7.61 -9.79
C VAL A 88 11.63 6.23 -10.26
N GLY A 89 10.94 5.16 -9.92
CA GLY A 89 11.29 3.78 -10.26
C GLY A 89 10.13 3.03 -10.88
N LEU A 90 10.20 1.71 -10.88
CA LEU A 90 9.20 0.85 -11.50
C LEU A 90 7.78 1.26 -11.13
N TYR A 91 6.97 1.39 -12.17
CA TYR A 91 5.54 1.58 -12.02
C TYR A 91 4.80 0.78 -13.09
N VAL A 92 3.95 -0.13 -12.62
CA VAL A 92 3.07 -0.96 -13.44
C VAL A 92 1.64 -0.71 -13.01
N GLU A 93 0.76 -0.36 -13.94
CA GLU A 93 -0.66 -0.15 -13.72
C GLU A 93 -1.47 -0.99 -14.70
N ALA A 94 -2.35 -1.85 -14.17
CA ALA A 94 -3.16 -2.77 -14.96
C ALA A 94 -2.35 -3.64 -15.97
N GLY A 95 -1.11 -4.04 -15.59
CA GLY A 95 -0.20 -4.83 -16.42
C GLY A 95 0.69 -4.02 -17.37
N GLU A 96 0.49 -2.69 -17.46
CA GLU A 96 1.27 -1.81 -18.33
C GLU A 96 2.41 -1.14 -17.55
N GLU A 97 3.66 -1.33 -18.00
CA GLU A 97 4.85 -0.70 -17.41
C GLU A 97 4.97 0.75 -17.91
N ALA A 98 4.71 1.72 -17.03
CA ALA A 98 4.85 3.15 -17.32
C ALA A 98 6.21 3.73 -16.90
N ALA A 99 6.94 3.07 -16.02
CA ALA A 99 8.30 3.44 -15.61
C ALA A 99 9.12 2.21 -15.27
N ARG A 100 10.41 2.25 -15.66
CA ARG A 100 11.32 1.10 -15.54
C ARG A 100 11.87 0.91 -14.11
N LEU A 101 12.29 -0.30 -13.82
CA LEU A 101 12.96 -0.66 -12.58
C LEU A 101 14.34 0.04 -12.46
N VAL A 102 14.65 0.52 -11.24
CA VAL A 102 15.93 1.10 -10.87
C VAL A 102 16.60 0.24 -9.79
N THR A 103 17.77 -0.36 -10.11
CA THR A 103 18.51 -1.24 -9.19
C THR A 103 19.79 -0.63 -8.66
N SER A 104 20.16 0.57 -9.15
CA SER A 104 21.36 1.30 -8.72
C SER A 104 21.10 2.10 -7.45
N ALA A 105 22.17 2.26 -6.64
CA ALA A 105 22.17 3.24 -5.57
C ALA A 105 22.08 4.67 -6.13
N GLY A 106 21.53 5.57 -5.34
CA GLY A 106 21.36 6.96 -5.71
C GLY A 106 21.17 7.85 -4.48
N PRO A 107 20.86 9.14 -4.69
CA PRO A 107 20.63 10.08 -3.60
C PRO A 107 19.30 9.84 -2.89
N GLY A 108 19.19 10.37 -1.67
CA GLY A 108 17.97 10.36 -0.89
C GLY A 108 17.52 8.98 -0.42
N ASN A 109 16.29 8.90 0.02
CA ASN A 109 15.71 7.68 0.56
C ASN A 109 15.51 6.62 -0.51
N PHE A 110 15.09 7.00 -1.72
CA PHE A 110 14.90 6.05 -2.83
C PHE A 110 16.18 5.30 -3.18
N GLY A 111 17.30 6.00 -3.25
CA GLY A 111 18.62 5.43 -3.61
C GLY A 111 19.34 4.73 -2.45
N MET A 112 18.74 4.71 -1.24
CA MET A 112 19.29 3.98 -0.10
C MET A 112 18.97 2.49 -0.26
N LEU A 113 19.95 1.73 -0.75
CA LEU A 113 19.80 0.28 -0.93
C LEU A 113 19.92 -0.48 0.39
N PRO A 114 19.12 -1.58 0.56
CA PRO A 114 18.15 -2.11 -0.38
C PRO A 114 16.88 -1.25 -0.47
N ASN A 115 16.46 -0.98 -1.68
CA ASN A 115 15.13 -0.48 -2.00
C ASN A 115 14.28 -1.62 -2.59
N GLY A 116 12.98 -1.42 -2.79
CA GLY A 116 12.11 -2.53 -3.14
C GLY A 116 10.92 -2.15 -4.01
N VAL A 117 10.23 -3.18 -4.44
CA VAL A 117 8.99 -3.11 -5.22
C VAL A 117 7.86 -3.72 -4.40
N PHE A 118 6.75 -2.99 -4.25
CA PHE A 118 5.49 -3.58 -3.85
C PHE A 118 4.78 -4.07 -5.10
N CYS A 119 4.48 -5.36 -5.15
CA CYS A 119 3.84 -6.06 -6.25
C CYS A 119 2.44 -6.53 -5.84
N ILE A 120 1.45 -6.23 -6.64
CA ILE A 120 0.08 -6.76 -6.57
C ILE A 120 -0.02 -7.79 -7.70
N GLY A 121 0.10 -9.07 -7.34
CA GLY A 121 -0.03 -10.20 -8.25
C GLY A 121 -1.49 -10.63 -8.45
N GLN A 122 -1.68 -11.76 -9.11
CA GLN A 122 -2.99 -12.36 -9.30
C GLN A 122 -3.53 -12.96 -8.00
N ASP A 123 -2.67 -13.65 -7.24
CA ASP A 123 -3.05 -14.46 -6.10
C ASP A 123 -2.62 -13.86 -4.74
N GLY A 124 -2.08 -12.62 -4.75
CA GLY A 124 -1.63 -11.98 -3.52
C GLY A 124 -0.62 -10.85 -3.75
N PHE A 125 0.12 -10.56 -2.69
CA PHE A 125 1.01 -9.41 -2.60
C PHE A 125 2.43 -9.83 -2.25
N ALA A 126 3.40 -9.00 -2.67
CA ALA A 126 4.79 -9.16 -2.25
C ALA A 126 5.49 -7.80 -2.11
N VAL A 127 6.41 -7.70 -1.16
CA VAL A 127 7.45 -6.68 -1.13
C VAL A 127 8.76 -7.37 -1.46
N ILE A 128 9.41 -6.98 -2.55
CA ILE A 128 10.58 -7.67 -3.10
C ILE A 128 11.72 -6.67 -3.26
N GLU A 129 12.93 -7.03 -2.81
CA GLU A 129 14.13 -6.23 -3.05
C GLU A 129 14.36 -6.04 -4.56
N SER A 130 14.75 -4.83 -4.97
CA SER A 130 14.74 -4.45 -6.40
C SER A 130 15.67 -5.27 -7.29
N ARG A 131 16.83 -5.72 -6.79
CA ARG A 131 17.73 -6.57 -7.57
C ARG A 131 17.19 -7.97 -7.72
N ARG A 132 16.61 -8.51 -6.63
CA ARG A 132 15.90 -9.78 -6.68
C ARG A 132 14.68 -9.71 -7.60
N PHE A 133 13.94 -8.59 -7.57
CA PHE A 133 12.84 -8.37 -8.51
C PHE A 133 13.31 -8.38 -9.98
N ALA A 134 14.49 -7.82 -10.27
CA ALA A 134 15.11 -7.85 -11.60
C ALA A 134 15.49 -9.26 -12.07
N GLU A 135 15.85 -10.14 -11.14
CA GLU A 135 16.21 -11.55 -11.39
C GLU A 135 14.94 -12.39 -11.58
N ASP A 136 14.00 -12.31 -10.65
CA ASP A 136 12.80 -13.15 -10.59
C ASP A 136 11.72 -12.73 -11.60
N ARG A 137 11.62 -11.42 -11.91
CA ARG A 137 10.63 -10.80 -12.82
C ARG A 137 9.20 -11.31 -12.60
N PRO A 138 8.66 -11.24 -11.39
CA PRO A 138 7.32 -11.73 -11.12
C PRO A 138 6.26 -10.95 -11.92
N ALA A 139 5.20 -11.64 -12.31
CA ALA A 139 4.06 -11.00 -12.96
C ALA A 139 3.26 -10.20 -11.93
N CYS A 140 3.26 -8.88 -12.06
CA CYS A 140 2.46 -7.98 -11.23
C CYS A 140 1.37 -7.33 -12.10
N ARG A 141 0.12 -7.39 -11.63
CA ARG A 141 -0.95 -6.58 -12.21
C ARG A 141 -0.71 -5.09 -11.96
N HIS A 142 -0.22 -4.78 -10.76
CA HIS A 142 0.25 -3.46 -10.40
C HIS A 142 1.58 -3.59 -9.63
N ALA A 143 2.49 -2.65 -9.85
CA ALA A 143 3.73 -2.59 -9.08
C ALA A 143 4.20 -1.14 -8.90
N THR A 144 4.78 -0.85 -7.74
CA THR A 144 5.38 0.46 -7.45
C THR A 144 6.69 0.28 -6.70
N GLN A 145 7.75 0.89 -7.22
CA GLN A 145 9.05 0.90 -6.55
C GLN A 145 9.19 2.10 -5.65
N SER A 146 9.82 1.88 -4.50
CA SER A 146 10.17 2.93 -3.55
C SER A 146 11.37 2.54 -2.70
N GLY A 147 11.69 3.34 -1.68
CA GLY A 147 12.82 3.02 -0.80
C GLY A 147 13.03 4.00 0.33
N PRO A 148 13.78 3.54 1.34
CA PRO A 148 14.40 2.23 1.44
C PRO A 148 13.41 1.12 1.82
N MET A 149 13.80 -0.14 1.73
CA MET A 149 13.09 -1.19 2.44
C MET A 149 13.19 -0.92 3.95
N LEU A 150 12.09 -1.12 4.66
CA LEU A 150 12.06 -0.99 6.11
C LEU A 150 12.56 -2.27 6.78
N LEU A 151 12.11 -3.41 6.23
CA LEU A 151 12.51 -4.75 6.63
C LEU A 151 12.94 -5.55 5.39
N VAL A 152 13.94 -6.40 5.58
CA VAL A 152 14.42 -7.37 4.60
C VAL A 152 14.54 -8.72 5.31
N ALA A 153 13.76 -9.70 4.92
CA ALA A 153 13.75 -11.04 5.52
C ALA A 153 13.57 -11.05 7.05
N GLY A 154 12.85 -10.07 7.61
CA GLY A 154 12.61 -9.93 9.04
C GLY A 154 13.59 -9.01 9.78
N GLU A 155 14.66 -8.59 9.12
CA GLU A 155 15.67 -7.72 9.71
C GLU A 155 15.43 -6.25 9.36
N VAL A 156 15.61 -5.37 10.34
CA VAL A 156 15.55 -3.91 10.14
C VAL A 156 16.69 -3.49 9.22
N HIS A 157 16.40 -2.59 8.29
CA HIS A 157 17.38 -2.08 7.34
C HIS A 157 18.68 -1.63 8.05
N PRO A 158 19.87 -2.12 7.64
CA PRO A 158 21.13 -1.99 8.39
C PRO A 158 21.63 -0.55 8.56
N ARG A 159 21.14 0.40 7.74
CA ARG A 159 21.52 1.81 7.84
C ARG A 159 20.60 2.63 8.75
N PHE A 160 19.59 2.03 9.36
CA PHE A 160 18.72 2.74 10.30
C PHE A 160 19.39 2.85 11.67
N ILE A 161 19.34 4.04 12.23
CA ILE A 161 19.98 4.36 13.51
C ILE A 161 18.91 4.37 14.60
N PRO A 162 18.97 3.44 15.58
CA PRO A 162 18.10 3.48 16.75
C PRO A 162 18.19 4.83 17.44
N GLY A 163 17.04 5.39 17.85
CA GLY A 163 17.00 6.68 18.54
C GLY A 163 17.25 7.90 17.66
N SER A 164 17.40 7.76 16.34
CA SER A 164 17.63 8.87 15.41
C SER A 164 16.63 10.02 15.61
N THR A 165 17.14 11.25 15.56
CA THR A 165 16.36 12.49 15.63
C THR A 165 15.68 12.85 14.31
N SER A 166 16.04 12.19 13.21
CA SER A 166 15.41 12.36 11.89
C SER A 166 14.00 11.76 11.88
N ARG A 167 13.01 12.57 12.29
CA ARG A 167 11.63 12.15 12.50
C ARG A 167 10.69 12.88 11.53
N TYR A 168 9.84 12.09 10.84
CA TYR A 168 8.85 12.56 9.87
C TYR A 168 7.54 11.79 10.05
N LEU A 169 6.45 12.32 9.48
CA LEU A 169 5.29 11.48 9.17
C LEU A 169 5.75 10.49 8.09
N ARG A 170 5.45 9.22 8.27
CA ARG A 170 5.89 8.18 7.35
C ARG A 170 4.74 7.28 6.97
N ASN A 171 4.74 6.82 5.74
CA ASN A 171 3.89 5.74 5.28
C ASN A 171 4.72 4.62 4.64
N GLY A 172 4.15 3.44 4.61
CA GLY A 172 4.81 2.26 4.08
C GLY A 172 3.84 1.12 3.89
N VAL A 173 4.31 0.06 3.26
CA VAL A 173 3.59 -1.18 3.04
C VAL A 173 4.41 -2.37 3.49
N GLY A 174 3.78 -3.34 4.14
CA GLY A 174 4.35 -4.64 4.45
C GLY A 174 3.37 -5.73 4.03
N VAL A 175 3.87 -6.94 3.83
CA VAL A 175 3.07 -8.07 3.37
C VAL A 175 3.19 -9.22 4.36
N SER A 176 2.06 -9.87 4.67
CA SER A 176 2.04 -11.07 5.52
C SER A 176 2.93 -12.18 4.93
N PRO A 177 3.51 -13.07 5.75
CA PRO A 177 4.43 -14.10 5.28
C PRO A 177 3.87 -15.04 4.21
N ASP A 178 2.55 -15.21 4.18
CA ASP A 178 1.82 -15.99 3.18
C ASP A 178 1.46 -15.23 1.91
N GLY A 179 1.74 -13.92 1.85
CA GLY A 179 1.37 -13.05 0.74
C GLY A 179 -0.11 -12.67 0.68
N GLY A 180 -0.92 -13.15 1.63
CA GLY A 180 -2.37 -13.00 1.61
C GLY A 180 -2.89 -11.65 2.05
N THR A 181 -2.09 -10.85 2.77
CA THR A 181 -2.50 -9.55 3.30
C THR A 181 -1.41 -8.49 3.09
N ALA A 182 -1.80 -7.35 2.54
CA ALA A 182 -0.97 -6.15 2.49
C ALA A 182 -1.41 -5.17 3.57
N TYR A 183 -0.44 -4.72 4.38
CA TYR A 183 -0.63 -3.75 5.47
C TYR A 183 -0.08 -2.39 5.04
N PHE A 184 -0.95 -1.42 4.84
CA PHE A 184 -0.61 -0.04 4.56
C PHE A 184 -0.62 0.77 5.85
N VAL A 185 0.52 1.33 6.21
CA VAL A 185 0.69 2.01 7.50
C VAL A 185 1.04 3.47 7.29
N ILE A 186 0.39 4.36 8.05
CA ILE A 186 0.80 5.75 8.20
C ILE A 186 0.95 6.09 9.68
N SER A 187 2.05 6.75 10.06
CA SER A 187 2.24 7.22 11.42
C SER A 187 1.35 8.43 11.72
N ARG A 188 0.76 8.52 12.93
CA ARG A 188 -0.03 9.68 13.39
C ARG A 188 0.85 10.82 13.91
N GLY A 189 2.11 10.51 14.19
CA GLY A 189 3.12 11.46 14.65
C GLY A 189 4.43 11.27 13.90
N ARG A 190 5.41 12.13 14.18
CA ARG A 190 6.74 12.03 13.57
C ARG A 190 7.51 10.85 14.18
N VAL A 191 7.99 9.94 13.34
CA VAL A 191 8.75 8.74 13.70
C VAL A 191 10.07 8.70 12.92
N ASN A 192 11.11 8.08 13.49
CA ASN A 192 12.33 7.75 12.77
C ASN A 192 12.15 6.43 12.00
N PHE A 193 13.08 6.10 11.13
CA PHE A 193 13.00 4.87 10.32
C PHE A 193 13.06 3.60 11.18
N ASP A 194 13.95 3.55 12.19
CA ASP A 194 14.09 2.39 13.07
C ASP A 194 12.78 2.05 13.79
N GLY A 195 12.17 3.03 14.46
CA GLY A 195 10.90 2.83 15.16
C GLY A 195 9.75 2.48 14.19
N PHE A 196 9.76 3.05 12.97
CA PHE A 196 8.75 2.73 11.97
C PHE A 196 8.92 1.31 11.41
N ALA A 197 10.16 0.86 11.19
CA ALA A 197 10.45 -0.51 10.76
C ALA A 197 10.08 -1.54 11.84
N ARG A 198 10.41 -1.25 13.11
CA ARG A 198 10.04 -2.13 14.24
C ARG A 198 8.53 -2.29 14.38
N PHE A 199 7.73 -1.24 14.09
CA PHE A 199 6.28 -1.38 14.06
C PHE A 199 5.83 -2.49 13.09
N PHE A 200 6.37 -2.53 11.88
CA PHE A 200 6.05 -3.59 10.89
C PHE A 200 6.47 -4.97 11.37
N ARG A 201 7.67 -5.08 11.97
CA ARG A 201 8.19 -6.36 12.45
C ARG A 201 7.45 -6.88 13.68
N ASP A 202 7.34 -6.03 14.70
CA ASP A 202 6.95 -6.46 16.05
C ASP A 202 5.43 -6.40 16.28
N ALA A 203 4.72 -5.47 15.62
CA ALA A 203 3.27 -5.31 15.77
C ALA A 203 2.46 -6.00 14.65
N LEU A 204 3.02 -6.10 13.43
CA LEU A 204 2.34 -6.71 12.29
C LEU A 204 2.92 -8.08 11.89
N GLY A 205 4.10 -8.44 12.39
CA GLY A 205 4.73 -9.74 12.13
C GLY A 205 5.15 -9.95 10.68
N VAL A 206 5.33 -8.88 9.89
CA VAL A 206 5.75 -8.97 8.50
C VAL A 206 7.27 -9.12 8.40
N ARG A 207 7.74 -9.78 7.35
CA ARG A 207 9.17 -10.00 7.12
C ARG A 207 9.78 -8.99 6.14
N ASP A 208 8.98 -8.51 5.20
CA ASP A 208 9.42 -7.54 4.20
C ASP A 208 8.46 -6.36 4.20
N ALA A 209 9.04 -5.16 4.30
CA ALA A 209 8.28 -3.92 4.33
C ALA A 209 9.04 -2.81 3.60
N LEU A 210 8.28 -1.94 2.94
CA LEU A 210 8.78 -0.88 2.07
C LEU A 210 8.29 0.48 2.56
N TYR A 211 9.20 1.42 2.66
CA TYR A 211 8.87 2.83 2.82
C TYR A 211 8.38 3.42 1.49
N LEU A 212 7.25 4.12 1.51
CA LEU A 212 6.66 4.66 0.29
C LEU A 212 7.09 6.11 0.04
N ASP A 213 6.67 7.07 0.88
CA ASP A 213 7.10 8.47 0.74
C ASP A 213 7.04 9.19 2.09
N GLY A 214 7.97 10.12 2.34
CA GLY A 214 8.05 10.87 3.59
C GLY A 214 7.86 12.38 3.46
N ASN A 215 7.93 12.90 2.26
CA ASN A 215 7.62 14.32 2.05
C ASN A 215 6.10 14.54 2.03
N ILE A 216 5.38 13.57 1.50
CA ILE A 216 3.92 13.61 1.40
C ILE A 216 3.37 12.26 1.85
N SER A 217 3.15 12.11 3.16
CA SER A 217 2.45 10.94 3.69
C SER A 217 0.99 11.31 3.94
N ARG A 218 0.06 10.74 3.16
CA ARG A 218 -1.37 11.02 3.22
C ARG A 218 -2.20 9.76 3.19
N LEU A 219 -3.36 9.85 3.83
CA LEU A 219 -4.34 8.79 3.91
C LEU A 219 -5.73 9.34 3.59
N HIS A 220 -6.46 8.59 2.79
CA HIS A 220 -7.91 8.65 2.65
C HIS A 220 -8.47 7.37 3.27
N ALA A 221 -9.29 7.48 4.30
CA ALA A 221 -9.94 6.37 4.99
C ALA A 221 -11.29 6.89 5.52
N PRO A 222 -12.34 6.90 4.67
CA PRO A 222 -13.66 7.45 5.02
C PRO A 222 -14.26 6.83 6.27
N GLY A 223 -14.09 5.51 6.47
CA GLY A 223 -14.54 4.80 7.67
C GLY A 223 -13.94 5.33 8.97
N LEU A 224 -12.75 5.95 8.92
CA LEU A 224 -12.14 6.65 10.05
C LEU A 224 -12.44 8.17 10.06
N GLY A 225 -13.29 8.66 9.16
CA GLY A 225 -13.54 10.09 8.98
C GLY A 225 -12.30 10.88 8.53
N ARG A 226 -11.33 10.24 7.85
CA ARG A 226 -10.06 10.85 7.47
C ARG A 226 -9.90 10.93 5.96
N SER A 227 -9.61 12.14 5.46
CA SER A 227 -9.21 12.37 4.08
C SER A 227 -8.22 13.54 4.05
N ASP A 228 -6.93 13.22 3.94
CA ASP A 228 -5.86 14.21 4.01
C ASP A 228 -5.78 15.01 2.69
N ALA A 229 -5.84 16.33 2.77
CA ALA A 229 -5.68 17.23 1.65
C ALA A 229 -4.25 17.79 1.56
N GLY A 230 -3.91 18.49 0.47
CA GLY A 230 -2.66 19.25 0.31
C GLY A 230 -2.14 19.24 -1.14
N LEU A 231 -0.80 19.29 -1.33
CA LEU A 231 -0.17 19.38 -2.65
C LEU A 231 -0.50 18.17 -3.52
N PRO A 232 -0.57 18.31 -4.85
CA PRO A 232 -0.81 17.18 -5.74
C PRO A 232 0.18 16.03 -5.52
N MET A 233 -0.32 14.80 -5.51
CA MET A 233 0.47 13.57 -5.37
C MET A 233 0.83 12.99 -6.75
N GLY A 234 1.85 12.12 -6.80
CA GLY A 234 2.12 11.20 -7.90
C GLY A 234 1.32 9.92 -7.74
N PRO A 235 1.97 8.73 -7.78
CA PRO A 235 1.30 7.44 -7.62
C PRO A 235 0.50 7.33 -6.32
N VAL A 236 -0.68 6.76 -6.42
CA VAL A 236 -1.56 6.44 -5.29
C VAL A 236 -1.89 4.96 -5.33
N VAL A 237 -1.94 4.31 -4.17
CA VAL A 237 -2.51 2.97 -3.99
C VAL A 237 -3.84 3.10 -3.28
N GLY A 238 -4.86 2.37 -3.73
CA GLY A 238 -6.19 2.42 -3.12
C GLY A 238 -6.95 1.11 -3.24
N LEU A 239 -7.69 0.79 -2.17
CA LEU A 239 -8.67 -0.28 -2.14
C LEU A 239 -9.99 0.25 -2.65
N VAL A 240 -10.55 -0.43 -3.65
CA VAL A 240 -11.80 -0.05 -4.34
C VAL A 240 -12.92 -1.01 -3.96
N ALA A 241 -14.09 -0.48 -3.66
CA ALA A 241 -15.29 -1.26 -3.43
C ALA A 241 -16.49 -0.68 -4.19
N PRO A 242 -17.54 -1.47 -4.46
CA PRO A 242 -18.82 -0.97 -4.96
C PRO A 242 -19.40 0.09 -4.01
N ARG A 243 -20.07 1.10 -4.58
CA ARG A 243 -20.83 2.12 -3.82
C ARG A 243 -22.16 1.59 -3.31
#